data_6943d0705f26e2dedd8ecfab4acea3ad
#
_entry.id   6943d0705f26e2dedd8ecfab4acea3ad
#
_cell.length_a   1.000
_cell.length_b   1.000
_cell.length_c   1.000
_cell.angle_alpha   90.00
_cell.angle_beta   90.00
_cell.angle_gamma   90.00
#
_symmetry.space_group_name_H-M   'P 1'
#
loop_
_entity.id
_entity.type
_entity.pdbx_description
1 polymer ?
#
loop_
_entity_poly.entity_id
_entity_poly.type
_entity_poly.pdbx_seq_one_letter_code
_entity_poly.pdbx_strand_id
1 'polypeptide(L)' 'MNRINAIIDMYSTIAAVAFYKAVACGRDGFIEEAADSTDKMLDARGQLKTWIKISQAIRGWKL' A
#
# COMPACT_ATOMS: atom_id res chain seq x y z
N MET A 1 14.95 3.25 -15.13
CA MET A 1 14.11 2.99 -13.96
C MET A 1 12.67 2.77 -14.42
N ASN A 2 12.02 1.75 -13.91
CA ASN A 2 10.70 1.34 -14.35
C ASN A 2 9.62 2.11 -13.59
N ARG A 3 8.66 2.67 -14.33
CA ARG A 3 7.51 3.38 -13.72
C ARG A 3 6.71 2.47 -12.78
N ILE A 4 6.60 1.20 -13.13
CA ILE A 4 5.86 0.24 -12.33
C ILE A 4 6.51 0.05 -10.96
N ASN A 5 7.84 -0.04 -10.93
CA ASN A 5 8.57 -0.14 -9.66
C ASN A 5 8.38 1.11 -8.80
N ALA A 6 8.35 2.29 -9.42
CA ALA A 6 8.10 3.53 -8.70
C ALA A 6 6.68 3.55 -8.09
N ILE A 7 5.69 3.05 -8.83
CA ILE A 7 4.32 2.96 -8.33
C ILE A 7 4.24 1.96 -7.18
N ILE A 8 4.89 0.81 -7.30
CA ILE A 8 4.93 -0.20 -6.23
C ILE A 8 5.56 0.39 -4.97
N ASP A 9 6.68 1.10 -5.10
CA ASP A 9 7.33 1.76 -3.97
C ASP A 9 6.43 2.79 -3.33
N MET A 10 5.71 3.56 -4.13
CA MET A 10 4.78 4.57 -3.62
C MET A 10 3.68 3.93 -2.78
N TYR A 11 3.01 2.90 -3.29
CA TYR A 11 1.94 2.23 -2.54
C TYR A 11 2.46 1.48 -1.33
N SER A 12 3.66 0.92 -1.40
CA SER A 12 4.31 0.29 -0.26
C SER A 12 4.54 1.30 0.86
N THR A 13 5.01 2.49 0.51
CA THR A 13 5.23 3.57 1.48
C THR A 13 3.92 4.06 2.07
N ILE A 14 2.89 4.26 1.24
CA ILE A 14 1.57 4.68 1.72
C ILE A 14 1.00 3.65 2.70
N ALA A 15 1.10 2.36 2.38
CA ALA A 15 0.61 1.30 3.24
C ALA A 15 1.36 1.28 4.58
N ALA A 16 2.68 1.46 4.57
CA ALA A 16 3.49 1.48 5.78
C ALA A 16 3.13 2.67 6.67
N VAL A 17 3.02 3.86 6.09
CA VAL A 17 2.66 5.08 6.84
C VAL A 17 1.27 4.95 7.43
N ALA A 18 0.31 4.47 6.65
CA ALA A 18 -1.06 4.27 7.13
C ALA A 18 -1.12 3.24 8.24
N PHE A 19 -0.32 2.18 8.16
CA PHE A 19 -0.25 1.17 9.20
C PHE A 19 0.25 1.76 10.53
N TYR A 20 1.36 2.52 10.50
CA TYR A 20 1.89 3.16 11.69
C TYR A 20 0.88 4.14 12.30
N LYS A 21 0.22 4.91 11.45
CA LYS A 21 -0.79 5.87 11.91
C LYS A 21 -1.96 5.14 12.55
N ALA A 22 -2.42 4.03 11.96
CA ALA A 22 -3.52 3.24 12.52
C ALA A 22 -3.16 2.70 13.90
N VAL A 23 -1.95 2.16 14.06
CA VAL A 23 -1.48 1.63 15.33
C VAL A 23 -1.38 2.74 16.39
N ALA A 24 -0.79 3.87 16.04
CA ALA A 24 -0.64 5.00 16.97
C ALA A 24 -1.99 5.56 17.39
N CYS A 25 -2.91 5.77 16.43
CA CYS A 25 -4.25 6.28 16.75
C CYS A 25 -5.04 5.30 17.60
N GLY A 26 -4.95 4.01 17.30
CA GLY A 26 -5.62 2.98 18.08
C GLY A 26 -5.11 2.93 19.51
N ARG A 27 -3.80 3.07 19.71
CA ARG A 27 -3.18 3.08 21.02
C ARG A 27 -3.65 4.29 21.86
N ASP A 28 -3.82 5.43 21.20
CA ASP A 28 -4.21 6.68 21.88
C ASP A 28 -5.73 6.83 22.03
N GLY A 29 -6.51 5.88 21.53
CA GLY A 29 -7.96 5.91 21.63
C GLY A 29 -8.67 6.68 20.51
N PHE A 30 -7.95 7.12 19.48
CA PHE A 30 -8.54 7.80 18.33
C PHE A 30 -9.09 6.78 17.35
N ILE A 31 -10.22 6.19 17.68
CA ILE A 31 -10.78 5.03 16.96
C ILE A 31 -11.16 5.38 15.53
N GLU A 32 -11.77 6.54 15.30
CA GLU A 32 -12.18 6.94 13.94
C GLU A 32 -10.98 7.15 13.04
N GLU A 33 -9.95 7.84 13.53
CA GLU A 33 -8.72 8.06 12.78
C GLU A 33 -7.99 6.74 12.52
N ALA A 34 -8.03 5.84 13.50
CA ALA A 34 -7.44 4.51 13.32
C ALA A 34 -8.17 3.73 12.23
N ALA A 35 -9.50 3.79 12.21
CA ALA A 35 -10.31 3.13 11.18
C ALA A 35 -10.03 3.70 9.80
N ASP A 36 -9.96 5.03 9.67
CA ASP A 36 -9.63 5.69 8.40
C ASP A 36 -8.25 5.29 7.89
N SER A 37 -7.26 5.25 8.79
CA SER A 37 -5.90 4.86 8.43
C SER A 37 -5.84 3.40 8.03
N THR A 38 -6.62 2.53 8.69
CA THR A 38 -6.71 1.12 8.33
C THR A 38 -7.31 0.95 6.93
N ASP A 39 -8.37 1.70 6.61
CA ASP A 39 -8.98 1.67 5.30
C ASP A 39 -7.99 2.10 4.21
N LYS A 40 -7.23 3.16 4.45
CA LYS A 40 -6.19 3.62 3.52
C LYS A 40 -5.11 2.57 3.34
N MET A 41 -4.70 1.92 4.42
CA MET A 41 -3.70 0.85 4.35
C MET A 41 -4.21 -0.32 3.50
N LEU A 42 -5.44 -0.76 3.71
CA LEU A 42 -6.02 -1.87 2.96
C LEU A 42 -6.16 -1.52 1.48
N ASP A 43 -6.58 -0.29 1.17
CA ASP A 43 -6.70 0.18 -0.20
C ASP A 43 -5.31 0.20 -0.88
N ALA A 44 -4.31 0.77 -0.22
CA ALA A 44 -2.95 0.81 -0.75
C ALA A 44 -2.38 -0.60 -0.95
N ARG A 45 -2.64 -1.53 -0.02
CA ARG A 45 -2.20 -2.92 -0.17
C ARG A 45 -2.89 -3.62 -1.33
N GLY A 46 -4.17 -3.33 -1.57
CA GLY A 46 -4.89 -3.85 -2.74
C GLY A 46 -4.28 -3.37 -4.04
N GLN A 47 -3.97 -2.08 -4.14
CA GLN A 47 -3.30 -1.51 -5.30
C GLN A 47 -1.89 -2.11 -5.46
N LEU A 48 -1.17 -2.26 -4.38
CA LEU A 48 0.16 -2.86 -4.39
C LEU A 48 0.13 -4.27 -4.98
N LYS A 49 -0.80 -5.11 -4.54
CA LYS A 49 -0.97 -6.46 -5.09
C LYS A 49 -1.24 -6.43 -6.59
N THR A 50 -2.11 -5.54 -7.03
CA THR A 50 -2.46 -5.41 -8.45
C THR A 50 -1.23 -5.04 -9.28
N TRP A 51 -0.44 -4.07 -8.83
CA TRP A 51 0.75 -3.63 -9.55
C TRP A 51 1.85 -4.68 -9.55
N ILE A 52 1.97 -5.47 -8.49
CA ILE A 52 2.91 -6.58 -8.45
C ILE A 52 2.53 -7.63 -9.51
N LYS A 53 1.25 -7.96 -9.64
CA LYS A 53 0.75 -8.88 -10.66
C LYS A 53 1.02 -8.35 -12.07
N ILE A 54 0.78 -7.06 -12.30
CA ILE A 54 1.06 -6.41 -13.59
C ILE A 54 2.55 -6.50 -13.91
N SER A 55 3.40 -6.22 -12.94
CA SER A 55 4.86 -6.30 -13.12
C SER A 55 5.29 -7.71 -13.52
N GLN A 56 4.74 -8.73 -12.87
CA GLN A 56 5.06 -10.13 -13.19
C GLN A 56 4.58 -10.50 -14.59
N ALA A 57 3.39 -10.06 -14.98
CA ALA A 57 2.85 -10.32 -16.31
C ALA A 57 3.73 -9.70 -17.40
N ILE A 58 4.17 -8.46 -17.20
CA ILE A 58 5.04 -7.78 -18.16
C ILE A 58 6.37 -8.50 -18.30
N ARG A 59 6.94 -8.98 -17.21
CA ARG A 59 8.18 -9.76 -17.26
C ARG A 59 8.00 -11.04 -18.08
N GLY A 60 6.85 -11.69 -17.93
CA GLY A 60 6.52 -12.87 -18.71
C GLY A 60 6.40 -12.58 -20.20
N TRP A 61 5.88 -11.41 -20.56
CA TRP A 61 5.72 -11.04 -21.97
C TRP A 61 7.04 -10.80 -22.68
N LYS A 62 8.08 -10.45 -21.96
CA LYS A 62 9.40 -10.17 -22.55
C LYS A 62 10.19 -11.44 -22.84
N LEU A 63 9.73 -12.56 -22.39
CA LEU A 63 10.36 -13.84 -22.67
C LEU A 63 9.95 -14.34 -24.05
#